data_e6ff21344d13f41bbde17c4797b33796
#
_entry.id   e6ff21344d13f41bbde17c4797b33796
#
_cell.length_a   1.000
_cell.length_b   1.000
_cell.length_c   1.000
_cell.angle_alpha   90.00
_cell.angle_beta   90.00
_cell.angle_gamma   90.00
#
_symmetry.space_group_name_H-M   'P 1'
#
loop_
_entity.id
_entity.type
_entity.pdbx_description
1 polymer ?
#
loop_
_entity_poly.entity_id
_entity_poly.type
_entity_poly.pdbx_seq_one_letter_code
_entity_poly.pdbx_strand_id
1 'polypeptide(L)'
;FDYRCGYCRRSAPDLFAVRDESQAVKIIYKEFPILGDASRVAAVAALAAREQDLYEPFHEALMTQDIDFSQPSIMTLATEVGLDTDQLLDDMADPEIQEYLDRTYELARALGVNGTPAFIIDGVLYPGALSRADLEQLIAMSGG
;
A
#
# COMPACT_ATOMS: atom_id res chain seq x y z
N PHE A 1 3.63 1.79 4.08
CA PHE A 1 3.52 2.86 3.07
C PHE A 1 2.30 3.74 3.30
N ASP A 2 2.30 4.90 2.65
CA ASP A 2 1.18 5.85 2.65
C ASP A 2 0.96 6.36 1.23
N TYR A 3 -0.30 6.38 0.75
CA TYR A 3 -0.63 6.79 -0.62
C TYR A 3 -0.29 8.24 -0.94
N ARG A 4 -0.22 9.10 0.06
CA ARG A 4 0.12 10.52 -0.11
C ARG A 4 1.62 10.81 0.11
N CYS A 5 2.40 9.81 0.46
CA CYS A 5 3.83 9.94 0.64
C CYS A 5 4.54 10.01 -0.72
N GLY A 6 5.24 11.11 -0.99
CA GLY A 6 5.97 11.29 -2.25
C GLY A 6 7.04 10.24 -2.50
N TYR A 7 7.79 9.84 -1.48
CA TYR A 7 8.80 8.79 -1.59
C TYR A 7 8.19 7.41 -1.88
N CYS A 8 7.04 7.08 -1.26
CA CYS A 8 6.30 5.87 -1.55
C CYS A 8 5.85 5.84 -3.01
N ARG A 9 5.27 6.92 -3.48
CA ARG A 9 4.77 7.05 -4.85
C ARG A 9 5.87 6.96 -5.90
N ARG A 10 7.04 7.55 -5.63
CA ARG A 10 8.18 7.47 -6.54
C ARG A 10 8.81 6.09 -6.61
N SER A 11 8.82 5.34 -5.51
CA SER A 11 9.42 4.00 -5.47
C SER A 11 8.46 2.88 -5.88
N ALA A 12 7.16 3.13 -5.90
CA ALA A 12 6.17 2.10 -6.20
C ALA A 12 6.32 1.45 -7.59
N PRO A 13 6.56 2.20 -8.68
CA PRO A 13 6.76 1.58 -10.00
C PRO A 13 7.92 0.59 -10.04
N ASP A 14 9.02 0.87 -9.35
CA ASP A 14 10.16 -0.03 -9.25
C ASP A 14 9.80 -1.32 -8.51
N LEU A 15 9.05 -1.20 -7.41
CA LEU A 15 8.55 -2.36 -6.66
C LEU A 15 7.62 -3.23 -7.52
N PHE A 16 6.71 -2.61 -8.26
CA PHE A 16 5.79 -3.34 -9.14
C PHE A 16 6.54 -4.05 -10.26
N ALA A 17 7.55 -3.41 -10.86
CA ALA A 17 8.39 -4.04 -11.87
C ALA A 17 9.12 -5.28 -11.33
N VAL A 18 9.70 -5.20 -10.13
CA VAL A 18 10.36 -6.33 -9.49
C VAL A 18 9.38 -7.47 -9.21
N ARG A 19 8.17 -7.16 -8.72
CA ARG A 19 7.11 -8.16 -8.52
C ARG A 19 6.74 -8.88 -9.82
N ASP A 20 6.53 -8.11 -10.89
CA ASP A 20 6.03 -8.64 -12.16
C ASP A 20 7.08 -9.48 -12.88
N GLU A 21 8.35 -9.20 -12.67
CA GLU A 21 9.46 -9.92 -13.31
C GLU A 21 9.92 -11.15 -12.53
N SER A 22 9.56 -11.28 -11.25
CA SER A 22 10.00 -12.38 -10.39
C SER A 22 8.83 -13.14 -9.78
N GLN A 23 8.62 -14.37 -10.20
CA GLN A 23 7.65 -15.28 -9.59
C GLN A 23 8.07 -15.79 -8.20
N ALA A 24 9.33 -15.58 -7.82
CA ALA A 24 9.85 -15.99 -6.52
C ALA A 24 9.57 -14.97 -5.41
N VAL A 25 9.13 -13.77 -5.77
CA VAL A 25 8.88 -12.67 -4.83
C VAL A 25 7.41 -12.62 -4.43
N LYS A 26 7.16 -12.67 -3.13
CA LYS A 26 5.84 -12.40 -2.55
C LYS A 26 5.89 -11.06 -1.82
N ILE A 27 5.04 -10.13 -2.23
CA ILE A 27 4.90 -8.84 -1.55
C ILE A 27 3.72 -8.88 -0.59
N ILE A 28 3.95 -8.42 0.64
CA ILE A 28 2.89 -8.19 1.63
C ILE A 28 2.78 -6.69 1.84
N TYR A 29 1.69 -6.11 1.39
CA TYR A 29 1.41 -4.69 1.53
C TYR A 29 0.88 -4.39 2.93
N LYS A 30 1.49 -3.41 3.60
CA LYS A 30 1.06 -2.95 4.91
C LYS A 30 0.65 -1.49 4.83
N GLU A 31 -0.65 -1.24 4.89
CA GLU A 31 -1.22 0.11 4.94
C GLU A 31 -0.80 0.82 6.22
N PHE A 32 -0.08 1.93 6.06
CA PHE A 32 0.42 2.73 7.18
C PHE A 32 0.11 4.22 6.96
N PRO A 33 -1.19 4.62 7.02
CA PRO A 33 -1.58 6.00 6.76
C PRO A 33 -1.20 6.91 7.92
N ILE A 34 -0.16 7.72 7.71
CA ILE A 34 0.40 8.63 8.72
C ILE A 34 0.33 10.11 8.31
N LEU A 35 -0.18 10.42 7.11
CA LEU A 35 -0.22 11.77 6.56
C LEU A 35 -1.62 12.41 6.60
N GLY A 36 -2.43 12.05 7.59
CA GLY A 36 -3.72 12.67 7.86
C GLY A 36 -4.92 11.90 7.32
N ASP A 37 -6.10 12.53 7.41
CA ASP A 37 -7.38 11.87 7.14
C ASP A 37 -7.53 11.37 5.70
N ALA A 38 -7.04 12.12 4.71
CA ALA A 38 -7.12 11.71 3.31
C ALA A 38 -6.30 10.43 3.06
N SER A 39 -5.13 10.28 3.68
CA SER A 39 -4.35 9.04 3.64
C SER A 39 -5.09 7.88 4.29
N ARG A 40 -5.77 8.15 5.41
CA ARG A 40 -6.56 7.14 6.11
C ARG A 40 -7.74 6.66 5.26
N VAL A 41 -8.47 7.57 4.64
CA VAL A 41 -9.60 7.22 3.76
C VAL A 41 -9.12 6.37 2.59
N ALA A 42 -8.01 6.73 1.96
CA ALA A 42 -7.41 5.94 0.88
C ALA A 42 -7.03 4.52 1.33
N ALA A 43 -6.40 4.38 2.50
CA ALA A 43 -6.03 3.09 3.07
C ALA A 43 -7.26 2.22 3.38
N VAL A 44 -8.29 2.80 3.99
CA VAL A 44 -9.56 2.11 4.29
C VAL A 44 -10.23 1.64 3.00
N ALA A 45 -10.29 2.49 1.97
CA ALA A 45 -10.86 2.14 0.68
C ALA A 45 -10.09 0.98 0.01
N ALA A 46 -8.76 1.03 0.02
CA ALA A 46 -7.92 -0.03 -0.53
C ALA A 46 -8.16 -1.37 0.20
N LEU A 47 -8.20 -1.35 1.53
CA LEU A 47 -8.47 -2.57 2.32
C LEU A 47 -9.87 -3.12 2.07
N ALA A 48 -10.87 -2.25 1.93
CA ALA A 48 -12.24 -2.66 1.58
C ALA A 48 -12.33 -3.30 0.18
N ALA A 49 -11.48 -2.87 -0.75
CA ALA A 49 -11.43 -3.44 -2.10
C ALA A 49 -11.05 -4.94 -2.13
N ARG A 50 -10.51 -5.48 -1.05
CA ARG A 50 -10.23 -6.93 -0.92
C ARG A 50 -11.50 -7.77 -1.03
N GLU A 51 -12.63 -7.28 -0.56
CA GLU A 51 -13.91 -7.98 -0.64
C GLU A 51 -14.39 -8.19 -2.10
N GLN A 52 -13.86 -7.41 -3.02
CA GLN A 52 -14.13 -7.51 -4.45
C GLN A 52 -12.94 -8.08 -5.25
N ASP A 53 -11.90 -8.61 -4.57
CA ASP A 53 -10.68 -9.14 -5.17
C ASP A 53 -9.93 -8.12 -6.06
N LEU A 54 -10.03 -6.83 -5.74
CA LEU A 54 -9.45 -5.73 -6.51
C LEU A 54 -8.47 -4.86 -5.69
N TYR A 55 -7.92 -5.42 -4.60
CA TYR A 55 -6.95 -4.68 -3.79
C TYR A 55 -5.74 -4.24 -4.61
N GLU A 56 -5.04 -5.15 -5.29
CA GLU A 56 -3.83 -4.81 -6.02
C GLU A 56 -4.06 -3.80 -7.13
N PRO A 57 -5.02 -3.99 -8.05
CA PRO A 57 -5.29 -2.98 -9.08
C PRO A 57 -5.64 -1.61 -8.49
N PHE A 58 -6.41 -1.57 -7.40
CA PHE A 58 -6.77 -0.31 -6.75
C PHE A 58 -5.58 0.31 -6.02
N HIS A 59 -4.78 -0.49 -5.33
CA HIS A 59 -3.53 -0.07 -4.72
C HIS A 59 -2.57 0.57 -5.73
N GLU A 60 -2.36 -0.08 -6.88
CA GLU A 60 -1.52 0.48 -7.94
C GLU A 60 -2.05 1.80 -8.47
N ALA A 61 -3.36 1.89 -8.71
CA ALA A 61 -4.00 3.12 -9.17
C ALA A 61 -3.85 4.25 -8.14
N LEU A 62 -4.12 4.00 -6.86
CA LEU A 62 -3.94 4.96 -5.77
C LEU A 62 -2.49 5.42 -5.63
N MET A 63 -1.53 4.54 -5.91
CA MET A 63 -0.11 4.82 -5.76
C MET A 63 0.47 5.59 -6.96
N THR A 64 -0.11 5.44 -8.15
CA THR A 64 0.45 5.97 -9.39
C THR A 64 -0.34 7.12 -10.02
N GLN A 65 -1.66 7.20 -9.80
CA GLN A 65 -2.49 8.24 -10.39
C GLN A 65 -2.37 9.56 -9.61
N ASP A 66 -2.39 10.66 -10.35
CA ASP A 66 -2.37 12.00 -9.77
C ASP A 66 -3.79 12.44 -9.46
N ILE A 67 -4.18 12.28 -8.20
CA ILE A 67 -5.50 12.67 -7.68
C ILE A 67 -5.34 13.53 -6.42
N ASP A 68 -6.36 14.27 -6.05
CA ASP A 68 -6.36 15.13 -4.85
C ASP A 68 -6.64 14.36 -3.53
N PHE A 69 -6.87 13.06 -3.61
CA PHE A 69 -7.25 12.19 -2.48
C PHE A 69 -8.50 12.64 -1.70
N SER A 70 -9.36 13.44 -2.31
CA SER A 70 -10.71 13.63 -1.81
C SER A 70 -11.51 12.35 -1.94
N GLN A 71 -12.53 12.16 -1.12
CA GLN A 71 -13.39 10.98 -1.22
C GLN A 71 -14.03 10.84 -2.62
N PRO A 72 -14.54 11.89 -3.26
CA PRO A 72 -15.03 11.79 -4.65
C PRO A 72 -13.97 11.31 -5.63
N SER A 73 -12.74 11.80 -5.54
CA SER A 73 -11.64 11.38 -6.42
C SER A 73 -11.25 9.93 -6.21
N ILE A 74 -11.19 9.48 -4.98
CA ILE A 74 -10.94 8.06 -4.63
C ILE A 74 -12.06 7.17 -5.19
N MET A 75 -13.32 7.57 -5.08
CA MET A 75 -14.46 6.81 -5.62
C MET A 75 -14.46 6.78 -7.15
N THR A 76 -14.09 7.88 -7.80
CA THR A 76 -13.93 7.91 -9.26
C THR A 76 -12.85 6.92 -9.71
N LEU A 77 -11.71 6.92 -9.03
CA LEU A 77 -10.63 5.98 -9.33
C LEU A 77 -11.05 4.53 -9.08
N ALA A 78 -11.80 4.28 -8.01
CA ALA A 78 -12.37 2.97 -7.70
C ALA A 78 -13.27 2.46 -8.85
N THR A 79 -14.12 3.32 -9.39
CA THR A 79 -14.97 3.00 -10.54
C THR A 79 -14.13 2.64 -11.78
N GLU A 80 -13.08 3.40 -12.05
CA GLU A 80 -12.18 3.15 -13.19
C GLU A 80 -11.47 1.80 -13.08
N VAL A 81 -11.17 1.35 -11.87
CA VAL A 81 -10.54 0.04 -11.59
C VAL A 81 -11.56 -1.11 -11.72
N GLY A 82 -12.84 -0.82 -11.67
CA GLY A 82 -13.91 -1.82 -11.80
C GLY A 82 -14.61 -2.17 -10.49
N LEU A 83 -14.36 -1.41 -9.41
CA LEU A 83 -15.06 -1.61 -8.14
C LEU A 83 -16.51 -1.13 -8.21
N ASP A 84 -17.39 -1.89 -7.57
CA ASP A 84 -18.72 -1.42 -7.21
C ASP A 84 -18.58 -0.45 -6.03
N THR A 85 -18.85 0.83 -6.26
CA THR A 85 -18.61 1.87 -5.26
C THR A 85 -19.62 1.84 -4.12
N ASP A 86 -20.86 1.39 -4.35
CA ASP A 86 -21.85 1.25 -3.29
C ASP A 86 -21.42 0.15 -2.31
N GLN A 87 -20.99 -0.99 -2.82
CA GLN A 87 -20.41 -2.06 -2.00
C GLN A 87 -19.15 -1.59 -1.31
N LEU A 88 -18.25 -0.88 -2.01
CA LEU A 88 -17.01 -0.37 -1.44
C LEU A 88 -17.29 0.53 -0.23
N LEU A 89 -18.24 1.44 -0.33
CA LEU A 89 -18.63 2.34 0.76
C LEU A 89 -19.18 1.56 1.97
N ASP A 90 -19.99 0.53 1.73
CA ASP A 90 -20.49 -0.33 2.80
C ASP A 90 -19.34 -1.10 3.48
N ASP A 91 -18.45 -1.68 2.69
CA ASP A 91 -17.32 -2.45 3.19
C ASP A 91 -16.30 -1.58 3.94
N MET A 92 -16.16 -0.31 3.59
CA MET A 92 -15.30 0.64 4.30
C MET A 92 -15.74 0.88 5.75
N ALA A 93 -16.97 0.59 6.10
CA ALA A 93 -17.49 0.70 7.46
C ALA A 93 -17.18 -0.54 8.33
N ASP A 94 -16.58 -1.57 7.77
CA ASP A 94 -16.22 -2.79 8.51
C ASP A 94 -15.18 -2.47 9.61
N PRO A 95 -15.51 -2.76 10.89
CA PRO A 95 -14.59 -2.50 12.00
C PRO A 95 -13.29 -3.32 11.91
N GLU A 96 -13.25 -4.44 11.20
CA GLU A 96 -12.03 -5.23 10.99
C GLU A 96 -10.94 -4.45 10.26
N ILE A 97 -11.32 -3.49 9.40
CA ILE A 97 -10.36 -2.61 8.72
C ILE A 97 -9.62 -1.75 9.73
N GLN A 98 -10.33 -1.15 10.68
CA GLN A 98 -9.69 -0.36 11.74
C GLN A 98 -8.77 -1.23 12.60
N GLU A 99 -9.19 -2.42 12.95
CA GLU A 99 -8.35 -3.37 13.69
C GLU A 99 -7.08 -3.74 12.91
N TYR A 100 -7.21 -3.91 11.60
CA TYR A 100 -6.06 -4.15 10.73
C TYR A 100 -5.06 -2.99 10.77
N LEU A 101 -5.55 -1.76 10.64
CA LEU A 101 -4.71 -0.56 10.71
C LEU A 101 -4.05 -0.43 12.09
N ASP A 102 -4.78 -0.68 13.16
CA ASP A 102 -4.26 -0.64 14.52
C ASP A 102 -3.11 -1.64 14.71
N ARG A 103 -3.27 -2.88 14.20
CA ARG A 103 -2.19 -3.88 14.22
C ARG A 103 -0.97 -3.43 13.42
N THR A 104 -1.16 -2.76 12.30
CA THR A 104 -0.04 -2.22 11.51
C THR A 104 0.69 -1.10 12.27
N TYR A 105 -0.04 -0.21 12.94
CA TYR A 105 0.57 0.82 13.80
C TYR A 105 1.36 0.20 14.95
N GLU A 106 0.82 -0.81 15.60
CA GLU A 106 1.51 -1.54 16.67
C GLU A 106 2.78 -2.23 16.17
N LEU A 107 2.70 -2.89 15.01
CA LEU A 107 3.86 -3.51 14.37
C LEU A 107 4.93 -2.48 14.04
N ALA A 108 4.56 -1.36 13.44
CA ALA A 108 5.48 -0.28 13.10
C ALA A 108 6.19 0.26 14.36
N ARG A 109 5.43 0.45 15.44
CA ARG A 109 6.00 0.89 16.73
C ARG A 109 6.99 -0.13 17.29
N ALA A 110 6.63 -1.41 17.27
CA ALA A 110 7.48 -2.49 17.77
C ALA A 110 8.80 -2.61 16.99
N LEU A 111 8.77 -2.34 15.67
CA LEU A 111 9.93 -2.41 14.80
C LEU A 111 10.72 -1.09 14.70
N GLY A 112 10.24 -0.03 15.35
CA GLY A 112 10.87 1.30 15.26
C GLY A 112 10.65 1.99 13.92
N VAL A 113 9.62 1.61 13.15
CA VAL A 113 9.22 2.27 11.91
C VAL A 113 8.44 3.53 12.25
N ASN A 114 8.96 4.69 11.88
CA ASN A 114 8.35 5.99 12.17
C ASN A 114 8.17 6.87 10.93
N GLY A 115 8.30 6.30 9.75
CA GLY A 115 8.12 7.00 8.46
C GLY A 115 7.85 6.03 7.33
N THR A 116 7.59 6.59 6.14
CA THR A 116 7.27 5.82 4.93
C THR A 116 8.14 6.26 3.74
N PRO A 117 8.43 5.34 2.82
CA PRO A 117 8.20 3.91 2.91
C PRO A 117 9.18 3.23 3.86
N ALA A 118 8.86 2.01 4.27
CA ALA A 118 9.80 1.10 4.93
C ALA A 118 9.60 -0.30 4.36
N PHE A 119 10.70 -1.02 4.21
CA PHE A 119 10.70 -2.38 3.66
C PHE A 119 11.24 -3.35 4.70
N ILE A 120 10.65 -4.52 4.76
CA ILE A 120 11.20 -5.64 5.51
C ILE A 120 11.47 -6.76 4.51
N ILE A 121 12.73 -7.11 4.35
CA ILE A 121 13.19 -8.14 3.41
C ILE A 121 13.99 -9.15 4.22
N ASP A 122 13.54 -10.39 4.20
CA ASP A 122 14.16 -11.48 4.96
C ASP A 122 14.41 -11.13 6.45
N GLY A 123 13.40 -10.48 7.07
CA GLY A 123 13.44 -10.09 8.48
C GLY A 123 14.28 -8.84 8.79
N VAL A 124 14.89 -8.21 7.81
CA VAL A 124 15.69 -6.99 7.98
C VAL A 124 14.89 -5.76 7.57
N LEU A 125 14.88 -4.74 8.42
CA LEU A 125 14.22 -3.47 8.17
C LEU A 125 15.12 -2.52 7.36
N TYR A 126 14.58 -2.01 6.27
CA TYR A 126 15.18 -0.98 5.41
C TYR A 126 14.27 0.25 5.40
N PRO A 127 14.59 1.30 6.18
CA PRO A 127 13.81 2.54 6.17
C PRO A 127 14.10 3.36 4.90
N GLY A 128 13.06 4.00 4.38
CA GLY A 128 13.17 4.87 3.21
C GLY A 128 12.93 4.15 1.88
N ALA A 129 12.97 4.93 0.81
CA ALA A 129 12.75 4.44 -0.55
C ALA A 129 13.92 3.57 -1.01
N LEU A 130 13.60 2.45 -1.65
CA LEU A 130 14.57 1.59 -2.32
C LEU A 130 14.39 1.71 -3.83
N SER A 131 15.49 1.80 -4.56
CA SER A 131 15.49 1.74 -6.02
C SER A 131 15.25 0.28 -6.49
N ARG A 132 14.94 0.13 -7.78
CA ARG A 132 14.85 -1.20 -8.39
C ARG A 132 16.12 -2.01 -8.16
N ALA A 133 17.28 -1.42 -8.39
CA ALA A 133 18.58 -2.08 -8.20
C ALA A 133 18.79 -2.54 -6.75
N ASP A 134 18.41 -1.69 -5.76
CA ASP A 134 18.48 -2.06 -4.36
C ASP A 134 17.57 -3.25 -4.04
N LEU A 135 16.33 -3.22 -4.53
CA LEU A 135 15.37 -4.31 -4.33
C LEU A 135 15.88 -5.63 -4.93
N GLU A 136 16.34 -5.60 -6.18
CA GLU A 136 16.88 -6.78 -6.86
C GLU A 136 18.09 -7.36 -6.11
N GLN A 137 19.00 -6.49 -5.65
CA GLN A 137 20.17 -6.92 -4.89
C GLN A 137 19.80 -7.56 -3.55
N LEU A 138 18.91 -6.91 -2.79
CA LEU A 138 18.49 -7.42 -1.47
C LEU A 138 17.73 -8.74 -1.58
N ILE A 139 16.88 -8.88 -2.58
CA ILE A 139 16.15 -10.12 -2.85
C ILE A 139 17.13 -11.24 -3.23
N ALA A 140 18.09 -10.96 -4.10
CA ALA A 140 19.11 -11.94 -4.48
C ALA A 140 19.95 -12.41 -3.27
N MET A 141 20.27 -11.50 -2.36
CA MET A 141 21.01 -11.81 -1.12
C MET A 141 20.20 -12.66 -0.14
N SER A 142 18.87 -12.53 -0.15
CA SER A 142 17.98 -13.32 0.72
C SER A 142 17.70 -14.73 0.19
N GLY A 143 18.23 -15.11 -0.96
CA GLY A 143 18.04 -16.42 -1.56
C GLY A 143 16.70 -16.60 -2.27
N GLY A 144 15.99 -15.50 -2.47
CA GLY A 144 14.69 -15.45 -3.17
C GLY A 144 14.80 -15.30 -4.66
#